data_68192e0285eedb56aa97d4ec43cb7bbb
#
_entry.id   68192e0285eedb56aa97d4ec43cb7bbb
#
_cell.length_a   1.000
_cell.length_b   1.000
_cell.length_c   1.000
_cell.angle_alpha   90.00
_cell.angle_beta   90.00
_cell.angle_gamma   90.00
#
_symmetry.space_group_name_H-M   'P 1'
#
loop_
_entity.id
_entity.type
_entity.pdbx_description
1 polymer ?
#
loop_
_entity_poly.entity_id
_entity_poly.type
_entity_poly.pdbx_seq_one_letter_code
_entity_poly.pdbx_strand_id
1 'polypeptide(L)'
;MEFLNGICKKEVTEWDELTGTSLLNQEVVLEGAVHSIRNMGDVAFVILRRSEGLFQTVVENEKANLSIHDLKEAMTLRVKGILHEEERAPHGREVRVQEIEILSSPAEPMPLAIDKWKLNTSLEAKLNLRPIALRNIQERSKFKIQEALVRAFRDFLYEQGFTEIHTPKIGARGAEGGANLFKFSYFHKPAVLAQSPQFYKQMMVGVFDRVFETGPVFRAEKHNTKRHLNEYTSLDFEMGYIDGFEDIMGMETGFLQYAMELLKKDYSKELQILKIQLPKVDQIPAVRFDKAKELVSEKYNRKIRNPYDLEPEEEALIGRYFKEEYNVDFVFVTHYPSKKRPFYAMDDPQDDKFTLSFDLLFHGLEVTTGGQRIHDYNQLKAKIAARSMEEEGMEQYLDTFKHGMPPHGGLGIGLERLTMQLLGEENVREACLFPRDLNRLEP
;
A
#
# COMPACT_ATOMS: atom_id res chain seq x y z
N MET A 1 41.82 -2.36 -16.86
CA MET A 1 40.81 -2.70 -15.86
C MET A 1 40.27 -1.38 -15.32
N GLU A 2 39.02 -1.11 -15.55
CA GLU A 2 38.38 0.13 -15.08
C GLU A 2 37.67 -0.14 -13.76
N PHE A 3 37.82 0.78 -12.79
CA PHE A 3 37.14 0.70 -11.50
C PHE A 3 36.00 1.70 -11.48
N LEU A 4 34.78 1.23 -11.16
CA LEU A 4 33.63 2.10 -10.96
C LEU A 4 33.64 2.65 -9.54
N ASN A 5 33.76 3.95 -9.40
CA ASN A 5 33.89 4.66 -8.12
C ASN A 5 32.54 5.22 -7.61
N GLY A 6 31.45 4.49 -7.80
CA GLY A 6 30.13 4.89 -7.36
C GLY A 6 29.17 5.24 -8.51
N ILE A 7 28.16 6.06 -8.22
CA ILE A 7 27.13 6.46 -9.20
C ILE A 7 27.74 7.41 -10.23
N CYS A 8 27.66 7.05 -11.52
CA CYS A 8 28.07 7.93 -12.60
C CYS A 8 27.13 9.13 -12.70
N LYS A 9 27.69 10.34 -12.56
CA LYS A 9 26.92 11.57 -12.75
C LYS A 9 26.62 11.73 -14.25
N LYS A 10 25.33 11.89 -14.58
CA LYS A 10 24.90 12.18 -15.95
C LYS A 10 24.91 13.68 -16.19
N GLU A 11 25.17 14.07 -17.44
CA GLU A 11 25.04 15.47 -17.91
C GLU A 11 23.56 15.78 -18.21
N VAL A 12 22.69 15.67 -17.21
CA VAL A 12 21.25 15.98 -17.27
C VAL A 12 20.94 16.93 -16.14
N THR A 13 20.24 18.02 -16.43
CA THR A 13 19.86 19.02 -15.45
C THR A 13 18.88 18.42 -14.44
N GLU A 14 19.11 18.66 -13.16
CA GLU A 14 18.25 18.17 -12.08
C GLU A 14 16.86 18.84 -12.13
N TRP A 15 15.85 18.14 -11.65
CA TRP A 15 14.47 18.62 -11.71
C TRP A 15 14.25 19.94 -10.97
N ASP A 16 14.84 20.10 -9.79
CA ASP A 16 14.71 21.31 -8.98
C ASP A 16 15.39 22.51 -9.63
N GLU A 17 16.47 22.29 -10.40
CA GLU A 17 17.13 23.32 -11.19
C GLU A 17 16.27 23.74 -12.38
N LEU A 18 15.60 22.78 -13.05
CA LEU A 18 14.67 23.06 -14.15
C LEU A 18 13.42 23.82 -13.72
N THR A 19 12.90 23.53 -12.55
CA THR A 19 11.70 24.16 -12.01
C THR A 19 11.99 25.44 -11.20
N GLY A 20 13.26 25.62 -10.85
CA GLY A 20 13.77 26.79 -10.12
C GLY A 20 14.08 27.99 -11.02
N THR A 21 14.77 28.98 -10.44
CA THR A 21 15.18 30.22 -11.12
C THR A 21 16.67 30.30 -11.42
N SER A 22 17.48 29.39 -10.88
CA SER A 22 18.96 29.43 -10.95
C SER A 22 19.53 29.33 -12.36
N LEU A 23 18.86 28.59 -13.24
CA LEU A 23 19.29 28.33 -14.61
C LEU A 23 18.48 29.08 -15.67
N LEU A 24 17.70 30.09 -15.28
CA LEU A 24 16.98 30.93 -16.25
C LEU A 24 17.93 31.54 -17.29
N ASN A 25 17.54 31.48 -18.57
CA ASN A 25 18.30 31.91 -19.73
C ASN A 25 19.65 31.18 -19.92
N GLN A 26 19.84 30.04 -19.28
CA GLN A 26 21.02 29.20 -19.46
C GLN A 26 20.66 27.92 -20.22
N GLU A 27 21.69 27.31 -20.77
CA GLU A 27 21.57 26.02 -21.45
C GLU A 27 21.32 24.90 -20.43
N VAL A 28 20.34 24.06 -20.73
CA VAL A 28 19.96 22.88 -19.90
C VAL A 28 19.80 21.65 -20.78
N VAL A 29 19.96 20.48 -20.15
CA VAL A 29 19.75 19.18 -20.79
C VAL A 29 18.64 18.44 -20.05
N LEU A 30 17.60 18.02 -20.77
CA LEU A 30 16.43 17.35 -20.24
C LEU A 30 16.22 16.02 -20.95
N GLU A 31 16.09 14.93 -20.18
CA GLU A 31 15.66 13.61 -20.72
C GLU A 31 14.20 13.36 -20.30
N GLY A 32 13.41 12.75 -21.19
CA GLY A 32 12.05 12.39 -20.89
C GLY A 32 11.33 11.67 -22.02
N ALA A 33 10.18 11.08 -21.69
CA ALA A 33 9.31 10.49 -22.70
C ALA A 33 8.27 11.51 -23.16
N VAL A 34 8.04 11.61 -24.46
CA VAL A 34 7.00 12.47 -25.04
C VAL A 34 5.64 12.02 -24.53
N HIS A 35 5.01 12.89 -23.74
CA HIS A 35 3.70 12.67 -23.14
C HIS A 35 2.57 13.14 -24.04
N SER A 36 2.74 14.32 -24.63
CA SER A 36 1.82 14.88 -25.61
C SER A 36 2.53 15.89 -26.52
N ILE A 37 2.00 16.10 -27.72
CA ILE A 37 2.50 17.04 -28.69
C ILE A 37 1.33 17.93 -29.12
N ARG A 38 1.51 19.25 -29.00
CA ARG A 38 0.61 20.25 -29.57
C ARG A 38 1.32 20.96 -30.72
N ASN A 39 1.05 20.51 -31.93
CA ASN A 39 1.62 21.07 -33.15
C ASN A 39 0.82 22.33 -33.58
N MET A 40 1.52 23.46 -33.79
CA MET A 40 0.97 24.75 -34.25
C MET A 40 1.54 25.19 -35.59
N GLY A 41 2.08 24.25 -36.37
CA GLY A 41 2.74 24.50 -37.67
C GLY A 41 4.25 24.55 -37.49
N ASP A 42 4.85 25.74 -37.50
CA ASP A 42 6.30 25.91 -37.37
C ASP A 42 6.81 25.77 -35.93
N VAL A 43 5.91 25.70 -34.95
CA VAL A 43 6.19 25.54 -33.54
C VAL A 43 5.37 24.39 -32.95
N ALA A 44 5.98 23.57 -32.14
CA ALA A 44 5.31 22.54 -31.35
C ALA A 44 5.63 22.65 -29.88
N PHE A 45 4.61 22.53 -29.04
CA PHE A 45 4.74 22.34 -27.61
C PHE A 45 4.79 20.84 -27.34
N VAL A 46 5.91 20.38 -26.83
CA VAL A 46 6.16 18.96 -26.52
C VAL A 46 6.27 18.82 -25.01
N ILE A 47 5.35 18.10 -24.41
CA ILE A 47 5.38 17.80 -22.98
C ILE A 47 6.18 16.53 -22.76
N LEU A 48 7.28 16.63 -22.04
CA LEU A 48 8.10 15.50 -21.63
C LEU A 48 7.69 15.03 -20.24
N ARG A 49 7.55 13.73 -20.09
CA ARG A 49 7.25 13.07 -18.83
C ARG A 49 8.51 12.48 -18.22
N ARG A 50 8.74 12.82 -16.96
CA ARG A 50 9.74 12.22 -16.06
C ARG A 50 9.08 11.59 -14.85
N SER A 51 9.87 10.99 -13.96
CA SER A 51 9.41 10.49 -12.65
C SER A 51 8.85 11.62 -11.78
N GLU A 52 9.48 12.76 -11.79
CA GLU A 52 9.13 13.94 -10.99
C GLU A 52 7.90 14.68 -11.52
N GLY A 53 7.62 14.61 -12.84
CA GLY A 53 6.47 15.33 -13.39
C GLY A 53 6.45 15.45 -14.92
N LEU A 54 5.72 16.46 -15.36
CA LEU A 54 5.60 16.86 -16.76
C LEU A 54 6.32 18.19 -16.96
N PHE A 55 7.11 18.30 -18.02
CA PHE A 55 7.86 19.51 -18.34
C PHE A 55 7.62 19.94 -19.79
N GLN A 56 7.41 21.22 -20.03
CA GLN A 56 7.16 21.77 -21.37
C GLN A 56 8.47 22.06 -22.09
N THR A 57 8.55 21.61 -23.35
CA THR A 57 9.58 22.02 -24.29
C THR A 57 8.94 22.62 -25.53
N VAL A 58 9.61 23.59 -26.15
CA VAL A 58 9.16 24.26 -27.36
C VAL A 58 10.13 23.96 -28.48
N VAL A 59 9.64 23.32 -29.53
CA VAL A 59 10.40 22.94 -30.72
C VAL A 59 10.00 23.87 -31.87
N GLU A 60 10.96 24.56 -32.47
CA GLU A 60 10.80 25.40 -33.66
C GLU A 60 11.51 24.74 -34.82
N ASN A 61 10.82 24.54 -35.96
CA ASN A 61 11.40 23.84 -37.13
C ASN A 61 12.71 24.44 -37.64
N GLU A 62 12.86 25.76 -37.58
CA GLU A 62 14.04 26.45 -38.05
C GLU A 62 15.25 26.39 -37.10
N LYS A 63 15.03 26.02 -35.84
CA LYS A 63 16.05 26.08 -34.78
C LYS A 63 16.45 24.71 -34.25
N ALA A 64 15.57 23.71 -34.35
CA ALA A 64 15.86 22.38 -33.91
C ALA A 64 16.45 21.52 -35.04
N ASN A 65 17.30 20.59 -34.66
CA ASN A 65 17.92 19.63 -35.59
C ASN A 65 17.01 18.50 -36.08
N LEU A 66 15.75 18.49 -35.62
CA LEU A 66 14.72 17.49 -35.94
C LEU A 66 13.43 18.18 -36.32
N SER A 67 12.76 17.69 -37.37
CA SER A 67 11.46 18.18 -37.80
C SER A 67 10.38 17.84 -36.79
N ILE A 68 9.44 18.78 -36.53
CA ILE A 68 8.26 18.56 -35.71
C ILE A 68 7.42 17.37 -36.22
N HIS A 69 7.42 17.11 -37.53
CA HIS A 69 6.66 16.01 -38.14
C HIS A 69 7.22 14.62 -37.79
N ASP A 70 8.47 14.53 -37.38
CA ASP A 70 9.12 13.27 -37.01
C ASP A 70 8.88 12.92 -35.53
N LEU A 71 8.39 13.87 -34.73
CA LEU A 71 8.10 13.66 -33.31
C LEU A 71 6.81 12.85 -33.14
N LYS A 72 6.87 11.85 -32.25
CA LYS A 72 5.72 10.99 -31.89
C LYS A 72 5.58 10.88 -30.39
N GLU A 73 4.34 10.72 -29.93
CA GLU A 73 4.08 10.36 -28.53
C GLU A 73 4.80 9.07 -28.16
N ALA A 74 5.21 8.99 -26.90
CA ALA A 74 5.99 7.89 -26.33
C ALA A 74 7.46 7.76 -26.83
N MET A 75 7.94 8.60 -27.76
CA MET A 75 9.38 8.71 -27.97
C MET A 75 10.09 9.08 -26.68
N THR A 76 11.27 8.55 -26.45
CA THR A 76 12.16 9.04 -25.38
C THR A 76 13.25 9.91 -26.01
N LEU A 77 13.40 11.10 -25.47
CA LEU A 77 14.25 12.14 -26.01
C LEU A 77 15.24 12.62 -24.97
N ARG A 78 16.45 13.00 -25.44
CA ARG A 78 17.33 13.95 -24.75
C ARG A 78 17.24 15.27 -25.50
N VAL A 79 16.90 16.31 -24.78
CA VAL A 79 16.68 17.64 -25.33
C VAL A 79 17.68 18.61 -24.70
N LYS A 80 18.37 19.38 -25.54
CA LYS A 80 19.24 20.46 -25.15
C LYS A 80 18.65 21.79 -25.62
N GLY A 81 18.63 22.79 -24.76
CA GLY A 81 18.04 24.07 -25.10
C GLY A 81 18.17 25.09 -23.98
N ILE A 82 17.53 26.24 -24.15
CA ILE A 82 17.57 27.34 -23.18
C ILE A 82 16.32 27.33 -22.32
N LEU A 83 16.50 27.40 -21.00
CA LEU A 83 15.42 27.50 -20.04
C LEU A 83 14.83 28.91 -20.00
N HIS A 84 13.56 29.06 -20.23
CA HIS A 84 12.83 30.32 -20.21
C HIS A 84 11.68 30.34 -19.19
N GLU A 85 11.34 31.53 -18.73
CA GLU A 85 10.12 31.77 -17.98
C GLU A 85 8.91 31.82 -18.92
N GLU A 86 7.85 31.06 -18.60
CA GLU A 86 6.56 31.09 -19.31
C GLU A 86 5.45 30.73 -18.32
N GLU A 87 4.68 31.73 -17.90
CA GLU A 87 3.64 31.59 -16.87
C GLU A 87 2.59 30.51 -17.17
N ARG A 88 2.32 30.28 -18.47
CA ARG A 88 1.31 29.30 -18.90
C ARG A 88 1.84 27.87 -18.98
N ALA A 89 3.16 27.70 -18.91
CA ALA A 89 3.79 26.39 -18.91
C ALA A 89 3.69 25.73 -17.52
N PRO A 90 3.68 24.39 -17.44
CA PRO A 90 3.85 23.68 -16.18
C PRO A 90 5.09 24.23 -15.44
N HIS A 91 4.95 24.46 -14.13
CA HIS A 91 6.01 25.04 -13.28
C HIS A 91 6.44 26.49 -13.65
N GLY A 92 5.71 27.18 -14.53
CA GLY A 92 6.08 28.51 -14.99
C GLY A 92 7.35 28.56 -15.83
N ARG A 93 7.77 27.45 -16.43
CA ARG A 93 9.04 27.27 -17.14
C ARG A 93 8.87 26.41 -18.39
N GLU A 94 9.68 26.73 -19.42
CA GLU A 94 9.79 25.93 -20.64
C GLU A 94 11.23 25.89 -21.13
N VAL A 95 11.59 24.84 -21.86
CA VAL A 95 12.87 24.76 -22.57
C VAL A 95 12.65 25.03 -24.05
N ARG A 96 13.26 26.09 -24.60
CA ARG A 96 13.34 26.32 -26.06
C ARG A 96 14.44 25.47 -26.62
N VAL A 97 14.03 24.51 -27.44
CA VAL A 97 14.88 23.42 -27.91
C VAL A 97 15.84 23.89 -29.01
N GLN A 98 17.10 23.51 -28.90
CA GLN A 98 18.14 23.69 -29.89
C GLN A 98 18.57 22.37 -30.52
N GLU A 99 18.61 21.30 -29.71
CA GLU A 99 19.02 19.99 -30.16
C GLU A 99 18.15 18.88 -29.55
N ILE A 100 17.83 17.87 -30.37
CA ILE A 100 17.08 16.70 -29.97
C ILE A 100 17.86 15.45 -30.35
N GLU A 101 18.09 14.58 -29.36
CA GLU A 101 18.57 13.21 -29.59
C GLU A 101 17.41 12.24 -29.30
N ILE A 102 17.09 11.41 -30.27
CA ILE A 102 16.09 10.34 -30.09
C ILE A 102 16.77 9.16 -29.42
N LEU A 103 16.40 8.90 -28.13
CA LEU A 103 16.92 7.76 -27.38
C LEU A 103 16.18 6.46 -27.76
N SER A 104 14.87 6.55 -27.99
CA SER A 104 14.07 5.44 -28.54
C SER A 104 12.78 5.94 -29.20
N SER A 105 12.26 5.14 -30.13
CA SER A 105 10.98 5.39 -30.79
C SER A 105 10.01 4.25 -30.55
N PRO A 106 8.70 4.55 -30.38
CA PRO A 106 7.67 3.51 -30.23
C PRO A 106 7.48 2.77 -31.56
N ALA A 107 7.28 1.44 -31.47
CA ALA A 107 6.94 0.62 -32.64
C ALA A 107 5.50 0.81 -33.09
N GLU A 108 4.59 1.14 -32.15
CA GLU A 108 3.17 1.31 -32.37
C GLU A 108 2.64 2.58 -31.66
N PRO A 109 1.52 3.15 -32.12
CA PRO A 109 0.87 4.27 -31.44
C PRO A 109 0.42 3.90 -30.03
N MET A 110 0.29 4.90 -29.16
CA MET A 110 -0.21 4.71 -27.80
C MET A 110 -1.64 4.18 -27.79
N PRO A 111 -1.94 3.06 -27.12
CA PRO A 111 -3.28 2.46 -27.06
C PRO A 111 -4.24 3.20 -26.13
N LEU A 112 -3.74 4.09 -25.28
CA LEU A 112 -4.50 4.89 -24.33
C LEU A 112 -4.09 6.37 -24.41
N ALA A 113 -5.06 7.26 -24.35
CA ALA A 113 -4.83 8.71 -24.27
C ALA A 113 -4.37 9.11 -22.86
N ILE A 114 -3.09 8.86 -22.55
CA ILE A 114 -2.50 9.10 -21.22
C ILE A 114 -2.35 10.58 -20.88
N ASP A 115 -2.46 11.47 -21.87
CA ASP A 115 -2.38 12.92 -21.75
C ASP A 115 -3.61 13.54 -21.08
N LYS A 116 -4.72 12.81 -21.03
CA LYS A 116 -5.94 13.29 -20.39
C LYS A 116 -5.81 13.26 -18.87
N TRP A 117 -6.43 14.26 -18.21
CA TRP A 117 -6.42 14.33 -16.75
C TRP A 117 -6.90 13.02 -16.11
N LYS A 118 -7.99 12.45 -16.59
CA LYS A 118 -8.52 11.16 -16.17
C LYS A 118 -8.58 10.20 -17.37
N LEU A 119 -8.11 8.98 -17.16
CA LEU A 119 -8.28 7.93 -18.16
C LEU A 119 -9.76 7.52 -18.24
N ASN A 120 -10.39 7.82 -19.39
CA ASN A 120 -11.77 7.41 -19.65
C ASN A 120 -11.80 6.00 -20.25
N THR A 121 -11.51 5.01 -19.41
CA THR A 121 -11.50 3.60 -19.82
C THR A 121 -11.92 2.71 -18.64
N SER A 122 -12.32 1.46 -18.94
CA SER A 122 -12.74 0.50 -17.92
C SER A 122 -11.56 0.07 -17.04
N LEU A 123 -11.86 -0.41 -15.82
CA LEU A 123 -10.84 -1.00 -14.94
C LEU A 123 -10.12 -2.17 -15.64
N GLU A 124 -10.86 -3.01 -16.35
CA GLU A 124 -10.30 -4.14 -17.10
C GLU A 124 -9.25 -3.69 -18.12
N ALA A 125 -9.55 -2.66 -18.92
CA ALA A 125 -8.61 -2.12 -19.90
C ALA A 125 -7.39 -1.48 -19.22
N LYS A 126 -7.57 -0.77 -18.08
CA LYS A 126 -6.44 -0.25 -17.30
C LYS A 126 -5.52 -1.37 -16.79
N LEU A 127 -6.10 -2.48 -16.34
CA LEU A 127 -5.32 -3.61 -15.82
C LEU A 127 -4.61 -4.38 -16.92
N ASN A 128 -5.24 -4.57 -18.08
CA ASN A 128 -4.63 -5.25 -19.24
C ASN A 128 -3.51 -4.43 -19.88
N LEU A 129 -3.58 -3.11 -19.79
CA LEU A 129 -2.57 -2.17 -20.28
C LEU A 129 -1.86 -1.46 -19.10
N ARG A 130 -1.68 -2.15 -17.98
CA ARG A 130 -1.23 -1.55 -16.72
C ARG A 130 0.02 -0.68 -16.84
N PRO A 131 1.13 -1.12 -17.45
CA PRO A 131 2.33 -0.28 -17.60
C PRO A 131 2.09 0.98 -18.44
N ILE A 132 1.12 0.93 -19.36
CA ILE A 132 0.75 2.08 -20.18
C ILE A 132 -0.19 3.01 -19.41
N ALA A 133 -1.23 2.46 -18.77
CA ALA A 133 -2.17 3.22 -17.95
C ALA A 133 -1.45 4.01 -16.84
N LEU A 134 -0.44 3.43 -16.21
CA LEU A 134 0.38 4.07 -15.18
C LEU A 134 1.28 5.21 -15.69
N ARG A 135 1.37 5.43 -17.00
CA ARG A 135 2.01 6.63 -17.56
C ARG A 135 1.13 7.87 -17.42
N ASN A 136 -0.19 7.71 -17.16
CA ASN A 136 -1.06 8.82 -16.78
C ASN A 136 -0.69 9.34 -15.39
N ILE A 137 -0.76 10.66 -15.21
CA ILE A 137 -0.30 11.30 -13.98
C ILE A 137 -1.14 10.92 -12.76
N GLN A 138 -2.47 10.82 -12.89
CA GLN A 138 -3.34 10.42 -11.78
C GLN A 138 -3.13 8.95 -11.40
N GLU A 139 -3.13 8.06 -12.38
CA GLU A 139 -2.93 6.62 -12.11
C GLU A 139 -1.57 6.35 -11.45
N ARG A 140 -0.52 7.06 -11.87
CA ARG A 140 0.81 6.97 -11.25
C ARG A 140 0.83 7.53 -9.82
N SER A 141 0.16 8.65 -9.59
CA SER A 141 0.14 9.29 -8.27
C SER A 141 -0.49 8.41 -7.19
N LYS A 142 -1.42 7.50 -7.54
CA LYS A 142 -1.98 6.52 -6.59
C LYS A 142 -0.88 5.66 -5.95
N PHE A 143 0.09 5.23 -6.74
CA PHE A 143 1.19 4.39 -6.27
C PHE A 143 2.30 5.16 -5.58
N LYS A 144 2.38 6.48 -5.79
CA LYS A 144 3.21 7.36 -4.96
C LYS A 144 2.63 7.53 -3.56
N ILE A 145 1.31 7.60 -3.43
CA ILE A 145 0.65 7.55 -2.11
C ILE A 145 0.88 6.20 -1.42
N GLN A 146 0.80 5.09 -2.15
CA GLN A 146 1.10 3.77 -1.59
C GLN A 146 2.56 3.64 -1.14
N GLU A 147 3.51 4.14 -1.94
CA GLU A 147 4.93 4.23 -1.58
C GLU A 147 5.11 5.01 -0.26
N ALA A 148 4.41 6.15 -0.11
CA ALA A 148 4.46 6.97 1.09
C ALA A 148 3.99 6.21 2.34
N LEU A 149 2.92 5.42 2.23
CA LEU A 149 2.42 4.59 3.34
C LEU A 149 3.45 3.53 3.78
N VAL A 150 4.10 2.86 2.83
CA VAL A 150 5.16 1.88 3.14
C VAL A 150 6.38 2.56 3.76
N ARG A 151 6.80 3.71 3.21
CA ARG A 151 7.90 4.50 3.78
C ARG A 151 7.58 4.94 5.20
N ALA A 152 6.37 5.51 5.41
CA ALA A 152 5.95 5.94 6.74
C ALA A 152 5.95 4.79 7.75
N PHE A 153 5.50 3.59 7.36
CA PHE A 153 5.50 2.41 8.22
C PHE A 153 6.91 2.02 8.65
N ARG A 154 7.86 1.99 7.70
CA ARG A 154 9.25 1.69 8.00
C ARG A 154 9.90 2.76 8.86
N ASP A 155 9.82 4.02 8.44
CA ASP A 155 10.46 5.14 9.14
C ASP A 155 9.96 5.23 10.59
N PHE A 156 8.64 5.19 10.80
CA PHE A 156 8.03 5.21 12.12
C PHE A 156 8.47 4.04 13.00
N LEU A 157 8.44 2.81 12.49
CA LEU A 157 8.82 1.64 13.30
C LEU A 157 10.31 1.60 13.63
N TYR A 158 11.18 2.05 12.72
CA TYR A 158 12.61 2.24 13.06
C TYR A 158 12.80 3.26 14.19
N GLU A 159 12.07 4.38 14.14
CA GLU A 159 12.09 5.38 15.22
C GLU A 159 11.55 4.83 16.54
N GLN A 160 10.64 3.85 16.51
CA GLN A 160 10.10 3.16 17.69
C GLN A 160 10.96 1.96 18.15
N GLY A 161 12.14 1.75 17.55
CA GLY A 161 13.10 0.71 17.94
C GLY A 161 12.74 -0.70 17.46
N PHE A 162 11.94 -0.82 16.39
CA PHE A 162 11.66 -2.11 15.79
C PHE A 162 12.78 -2.56 14.85
N THR A 163 12.96 -3.87 14.74
CA THR A 163 13.85 -4.52 13.79
C THR A 163 13.05 -5.04 12.58
N GLU A 164 13.43 -4.66 11.36
CA GLU A 164 12.83 -5.24 10.15
C GLU A 164 13.34 -6.66 9.95
N ILE A 165 12.43 -7.60 9.78
CA ILE A 165 12.72 -9.02 9.51
C ILE A 165 12.18 -9.41 8.13
N HIS A 166 12.79 -10.44 7.54
CA HIS A 166 12.38 -11.00 6.26
C HIS A 166 12.17 -12.50 6.43
N THR A 167 10.92 -12.93 6.32
CA THR A 167 10.54 -14.31 6.62
C THR A 167 10.18 -15.11 5.36
N PRO A 168 10.36 -16.43 5.38
CA PRO A 168 9.98 -17.30 4.27
C PRO A 168 8.48 -17.19 3.95
N LYS A 169 8.16 -17.20 2.66
CA LYS A 169 6.76 -17.25 2.18
C LYS A 169 6.33 -18.66 1.72
N ILE A 170 7.25 -19.60 1.75
CA ILE A 170 7.00 -21.03 1.55
C ILE A 170 7.13 -21.71 2.92
N GLY A 171 6.10 -22.39 3.35
CA GLY A 171 6.07 -23.10 4.63
C GLY A 171 5.40 -24.47 4.53
N ALA A 172 5.60 -25.27 5.56
CA ALA A 172 4.92 -26.57 5.64
C ALA A 172 3.44 -26.42 6.05
N ARG A 173 3.07 -25.28 6.68
CA ARG A 173 1.77 -25.07 7.29
C ARG A 173 1.34 -23.60 7.23
N GLY A 174 0.01 -23.38 7.20
CA GLY A 174 -0.57 -22.05 7.35
C GLY A 174 -0.71 -21.64 8.83
N ALA A 175 -0.44 -20.38 9.13
CA ALA A 175 -0.53 -19.82 10.48
C ALA A 175 -1.95 -19.49 10.92
N GLU A 176 -2.82 -19.08 9.99
CA GLU A 176 -4.17 -18.59 10.30
C GLU A 176 -5.21 -19.71 10.43
N GLY A 177 -4.84 -20.95 10.11
CA GLY A 177 -5.77 -22.06 10.03
C GLY A 177 -6.74 -21.96 8.84
N GLY A 178 -7.42 -23.07 8.49
CA GLY A 178 -8.52 -23.03 7.53
C GLY A 178 -8.16 -23.34 6.07
N ALA A 179 -9.20 -23.28 5.21
CA ALA A 179 -9.21 -23.86 3.87
C ALA A 179 -8.56 -23.01 2.77
N ASN A 180 -8.19 -21.75 3.05
CA ASN A 180 -7.80 -20.78 2.03
C ASN A 180 -6.28 -20.71 1.80
N LEU A 181 -5.65 -21.91 1.66
CA LEU A 181 -4.23 -22.04 1.42
C LEU A 181 -3.94 -22.41 -0.03
N PHE A 182 -2.99 -21.74 -0.66
CA PHE A 182 -2.34 -22.23 -1.87
C PHE A 182 -1.40 -23.37 -1.50
N LYS A 183 -1.73 -24.59 -1.94
CA LYS A 183 -0.98 -25.81 -1.68
C LYS A 183 -0.24 -26.24 -2.94
N PHE A 184 1.01 -26.68 -2.79
CA PHE A 184 1.83 -27.17 -3.89
C PHE A 184 2.85 -28.19 -3.42
N SER A 185 3.55 -28.84 -4.34
CA SER A 185 4.63 -29.78 -4.03
C SER A 185 5.97 -29.04 -4.06
N TYR A 186 6.70 -29.09 -2.96
CA TYR A 186 8.05 -28.54 -2.82
C TYR A 186 9.04 -29.70 -2.67
N PHE A 187 9.74 -30.04 -3.76
CA PHE A 187 10.68 -31.16 -3.78
C PHE A 187 10.12 -32.45 -3.11
N HIS A 188 8.96 -32.91 -3.53
CA HIS A 188 8.23 -34.07 -3.00
C HIS A 188 7.64 -33.90 -1.58
N LYS A 189 7.71 -32.73 -0.98
CA LYS A 189 7.05 -32.42 0.30
C LYS A 189 5.84 -31.52 0.05
N PRO A 190 4.74 -31.68 0.81
CA PRO A 190 3.64 -30.71 0.74
C PRO A 190 4.10 -29.36 1.30
N ALA A 191 3.72 -28.30 0.61
CA ALA A 191 4.02 -26.93 1.03
C ALA A 191 2.83 -26.02 0.78
N VAL A 192 2.83 -24.86 1.45
CA VAL A 192 1.84 -23.82 1.31
C VAL A 192 2.50 -22.47 1.15
N LEU A 193 1.79 -21.52 0.51
CA LEU A 193 2.17 -20.10 0.55
C LEU A 193 1.67 -19.46 1.85
N ALA A 194 2.48 -18.57 2.42
CA ALA A 194 2.21 -17.94 3.71
C ALA A 194 1.00 -16.98 3.62
N GLN A 195 0.05 -17.14 4.53
CA GLN A 195 -1.09 -16.24 4.70
C GLN A 195 -0.74 -14.99 5.50
N SER A 196 0.28 -15.07 6.34
CA SER A 196 0.89 -14.00 7.12
C SER A 196 2.24 -14.48 7.67
N PRO A 197 3.14 -13.58 8.13
CA PRO A 197 4.38 -13.96 8.81
C PRO A 197 4.18 -14.34 10.28
N GLN A 198 2.98 -14.70 10.72
CA GLN A 198 2.56 -14.79 12.11
C GLN A 198 3.48 -15.63 13.01
N PHE A 199 3.83 -16.85 12.59
CA PHE A 199 4.73 -17.69 13.37
C PHE A 199 6.09 -17.03 13.60
N TYR A 200 6.64 -16.46 12.53
CA TYR A 200 7.98 -15.89 12.55
C TYR A 200 8.03 -14.60 13.36
N LYS A 201 7.07 -13.68 13.17
CA LYS A 201 7.07 -12.42 13.91
C LYS A 201 6.88 -12.65 15.42
N GLN A 202 6.06 -13.62 15.84
CA GLN A 202 5.95 -14.00 17.23
C GLN A 202 7.26 -14.59 17.77
N MET A 203 7.86 -15.57 17.09
CA MET A 203 9.16 -16.14 17.50
C MET A 203 10.25 -15.08 17.64
N MET A 204 10.28 -14.13 16.72
CA MET A 204 11.31 -13.08 16.69
C MET A 204 11.13 -11.98 17.76
N VAL A 205 9.94 -11.85 18.35
CA VAL A 205 9.78 -11.05 19.57
C VAL A 205 10.65 -11.57 20.72
N GLY A 206 10.79 -12.88 20.86
CA GLY A 206 11.69 -13.48 21.86
C GLY A 206 13.19 -13.21 21.60
N VAL A 207 13.55 -12.59 20.47
CA VAL A 207 14.91 -12.30 20.05
C VAL A 207 15.21 -10.80 20.01
N PHE A 208 14.28 -10.01 19.45
CA PHE A 208 14.48 -8.60 19.15
C PHE A 208 13.50 -7.68 19.90
N ASP A 209 12.64 -8.20 20.76
CA ASP A 209 11.56 -7.53 21.49
C ASP A 209 10.49 -6.89 20.58
N ARG A 210 10.88 -6.22 19.50
CA ARG A 210 10.01 -5.53 18.54
C ARG A 210 10.46 -5.82 17.13
N VAL A 211 9.54 -6.34 16.30
CA VAL A 211 9.85 -6.70 14.91
C VAL A 211 8.73 -6.26 13.96
N PHE A 212 9.11 -6.01 12.73
CA PHE A 212 8.15 -5.76 11.66
C PHE A 212 8.59 -6.36 10.33
N GLU A 213 7.65 -6.57 9.46
CA GLU A 213 7.87 -7.03 8.08
C GLU A 213 6.92 -6.33 7.12
N THR A 214 7.41 -5.94 5.95
CA THR A 214 6.60 -5.55 4.79
C THR A 214 6.81 -6.59 3.71
N GLY A 215 5.78 -7.34 3.37
CA GLY A 215 5.94 -8.42 2.38
C GLY A 215 4.64 -9.00 1.84
N PRO A 216 4.75 -9.83 0.77
CA PRO A 216 3.58 -10.45 0.17
C PRO A 216 3.00 -11.54 1.08
N VAL A 217 1.68 -11.65 1.06
CA VAL A 217 0.91 -12.70 1.69
C VAL A 217 -0.14 -13.24 0.72
N PHE A 218 -0.57 -14.49 0.91
CA PHE A 218 -1.33 -15.25 -0.07
C PHE A 218 -2.58 -15.84 0.56
N ARG A 219 -3.74 -15.61 -0.05
CA ARG A 219 -5.01 -16.17 0.40
C ARG A 219 -5.75 -16.79 -0.79
N ALA A 220 -5.94 -18.11 -0.78
CA ALA A 220 -6.65 -18.85 -1.83
C ALA A 220 -8.18 -18.69 -1.70
N GLU A 221 -8.64 -17.45 -1.49
CA GLU A 221 -10.06 -17.14 -1.36
C GLU A 221 -10.75 -17.26 -2.73
N LYS A 222 -11.88 -17.95 -2.76
CA LYS A 222 -12.67 -18.19 -3.98
C LYS A 222 -13.73 -17.09 -4.22
N HIS A 223 -13.45 -15.88 -3.75
CA HIS A 223 -14.37 -14.75 -3.86
C HIS A 223 -13.79 -13.70 -4.81
N ASN A 224 -14.54 -13.34 -5.84
CA ASN A 224 -14.19 -12.23 -6.73
C ASN A 224 -14.97 -10.97 -6.33
N THR A 225 -14.57 -10.35 -5.22
CA THR A 225 -15.20 -9.13 -4.71
C THR A 225 -14.28 -7.92 -4.92
N LYS A 226 -14.83 -6.72 -4.73
CA LYS A 226 -14.10 -5.46 -4.84
C LYS A 226 -13.04 -5.25 -3.72
N ARG A 227 -13.04 -6.08 -2.66
CA ARG A 227 -12.20 -5.92 -1.46
C ARG A 227 -11.19 -7.06 -1.24
N HIS A 228 -11.12 -8.06 -2.13
CA HIS A 228 -10.27 -9.23 -1.99
C HIS A 228 -9.29 -9.40 -3.15
N LEU A 229 -8.06 -9.75 -2.79
CA LEU A 229 -6.99 -10.21 -3.67
C LEU A 229 -6.45 -11.54 -3.16
N ASN A 230 -5.92 -12.38 -4.06
CA ASN A 230 -5.28 -13.62 -3.67
C ASN A 230 -3.81 -13.45 -3.26
N GLU A 231 -3.18 -12.36 -3.68
CA GLU A 231 -1.87 -11.91 -3.25
C GLU A 231 -1.94 -10.41 -2.98
N TYR A 232 -1.45 -9.98 -1.81
CA TYR A 232 -1.40 -8.57 -1.42
C TYR A 232 -0.21 -8.30 -0.49
N THR A 233 0.14 -7.04 -0.30
CA THR A 233 1.21 -6.64 0.62
C THR A 233 0.65 -6.45 2.02
N SER A 234 1.22 -7.15 2.98
CA SER A 234 0.93 -6.98 4.40
C SER A 234 2.02 -6.14 5.07
N LEU A 235 1.58 -5.19 5.89
CA LEU A 235 2.42 -4.42 6.80
C LEU A 235 2.20 -5.02 8.19
N ASP A 236 3.15 -5.77 8.67
CA ASP A 236 3.05 -6.54 9.91
C ASP A 236 4.01 -6.02 10.97
N PHE A 237 3.57 -5.87 12.20
CA PHE A 237 4.48 -5.78 13.35
C PHE A 237 4.04 -6.66 14.51
N GLU A 238 5.00 -6.96 15.40
CA GLU A 238 4.77 -7.67 16.65
C GLU A 238 5.70 -7.06 17.71
N MET A 239 5.21 -6.82 18.93
CA MET A 239 6.01 -6.24 20.04
C MET A 239 5.74 -6.94 21.35
N GLY A 240 6.81 -7.15 22.11
CA GLY A 240 6.81 -7.74 23.44
C GLY A 240 6.74 -6.70 24.55
N TYR A 241 6.58 -7.20 25.79
CA TYR A 241 6.52 -6.42 27.03
C TYR A 241 5.38 -5.41 27.03
N ILE A 242 4.22 -5.83 26.47
CA ILE A 242 3.00 -5.02 26.46
C ILE A 242 2.25 -5.17 27.78
N ASP A 243 1.57 -4.12 28.21
CA ASP A 243 0.63 -4.14 29.32
C ASP A 243 -0.75 -4.65 28.88
N GLY A 244 -1.16 -4.36 27.65
CA GLY A 244 -2.42 -4.79 27.05
C GLY A 244 -2.42 -4.63 25.53
N PHE A 245 -3.50 -5.07 24.89
CA PHE A 245 -3.64 -4.92 23.44
C PHE A 245 -3.85 -3.46 23.01
N GLU A 246 -4.16 -2.58 23.94
CA GLU A 246 -4.24 -1.14 23.75
C GLU A 246 -2.88 -0.54 23.34
N ASP A 247 -1.77 -1.12 23.75
CA ASP A 247 -0.42 -0.72 23.32
C ASP A 247 -0.25 -0.90 21.82
N ILE A 248 -0.83 -1.98 21.26
CA ILE A 248 -0.80 -2.25 19.83
C ILE A 248 -1.67 -1.24 19.07
N MET A 249 -2.87 -0.94 19.58
CA MET A 249 -3.77 0.07 19.01
C MET A 249 -3.12 1.46 19.05
N GLY A 250 -2.43 1.79 20.14
CA GLY A 250 -1.67 3.03 20.28
C GLY A 250 -0.53 3.15 19.28
N MET A 251 0.23 2.06 19.06
CA MET A 251 1.30 2.01 18.06
C MET A 251 0.75 2.19 16.64
N GLU A 252 -0.36 1.56 16.30
CA GLU A 252 -1.02 1.73 15.00
C GLU A 252 -1.53 3.16 14.81
N THR A 253 -2.14 3.75 15.84
CA THR A 253 -2.58 5.15 15.81
C THR A 253 -1.40 6.10 15.56
N GLY A 254 -0.27 5.88 16.24
CA GLY A 254 0.98 6.64 16.03
C GLY A 254 1.53 6.50 14.61
N PHE A 255 1.50 5.30 14.05
CA PHE A 255 1.87 5.08 12.64
C PHE A 255 0.97 5.87 11.68
N LEU A 256 -0.34 5.83 11.86
CA LEU A 256 -1.28 6.56 11.01
C LEU A 256 -1.08 8.08 11.10
N GLN A 257 -0.82 8.62 12.30
CA GLN A 257 -0.47 10.03 12.50
C GLN A 257 0.81 10.40 11.73
N TYR A 258 1.86 9.60 11.88
CA TYR A 258 3.12 9.79 11.18
C TYR A 258 2.94 9.74 9.65
N ALA A 259 2.15 8.78 9.15
CA ALA A 259 1.87 8.63 7.74
C ALA A 259 1.14 9.85 7.16
N MET A 260 0.15 10.41 7.87
CA MET A 260 -0.57 11.61 7.42
C MET A 260 0.35 12.84 7.39
N GLU A 261 1.24 12.99 8.36
CA GLU A 261 2.22 14.10 8.35
C GLU A 261 3.26 13.94 7.23
N LEU A 262 3.78 12.73 7.00
CA LEU A 262 4.68 12.45 5.87
C LEU A 262 4.02 12.78 4.53
N LEU A 263 2.76 12.37 4.33
CA LEU A 263 2.00 12.66 3.12
C LEU A 263 1.84 14.15 2.89
N LYS A 264 1.50 14.92 3.90
CA LYS A 264 1.39 16.41 3.81
C LYS A 264 2.72 17.04 3.41
N LYS A 265 3.80 16.58 4.02
CA LYS A 265 5.13 17.16 3.86
C LYS A 265 5.76 16.82 2.51
N ASP A 266 5.85 15.53 2.19
CA ASP A 266 6.68 15.03 1.09
C ASP A 266 5.89 14.67 -0.17
N TYR A 267 4.54 14.51 -0.07
CA TYR A 267 3.67 14.04 -1.17
C TYR A 267 2.50 15.00 -1.45
N SER A 268 2.65 16.27 -1.08
CA SER A 268 1.60 17.29 -1.25
C SER A 268 1.15 17.44 -2.71
N LYS A 269 2.05 17.24 -3.66
CA LYS A 269 1.76 17.25 -5.09
C LYS A 269 0.79 16.14 -5.49
N GLU A 270 1.02 14.92 -5.05
CA GLU A 270 0.19 13.75 -5.33
C GLU A 270 -1.19 13.91 -4.68
N LEU A 271 -1.23 14.43 -3.44
CA LEU A 271 -2.48 14.76 -2.76
C LEU A 271 -3.32 15.77 -3.56
N GLN A 272 -2.69 16.80 -4.13
CA GLN A 272 -3.36 17.80 -4.97
C GLN A 272 -3.85 17.19 -6.30
N ILE A 273 -3.01 16.39 -6.99
CA ILE A 273 -3.35 15.72 -8.25
C ILE A 273 -4.57 14.82 -8.05
N LEU A 274 -4.61 14.06 -6.95
CA LEU A 274 -5.68 13.11 -6.64
C LEU A 274 -6.85 13.76 -5.90
N LYS A 275 -6.71 15.01 -5.45
CA LYS A 275 -7.69 15.75 -4.64
C LYS A 275 -8.05 15.03 -3.33
N ILE A 276 -7.06 14.39 -2.72
CA ILE A 276 -7.23 13.65 -1.47
C ILE A 276 -7.31 14.63 -0.30
N GLN A 277 -8.34 14.45 0.53
CA GLN A 277 -8.42 15.05 1.85
C GLN A 277 -7.98 13.99 2.86
N LEU A 278 -6.89 14.27 3.57
CA LEU A 278 -6.38 13.33 4.55
C LEU A 278 -7.35 13.16 5.73
N PRO A 279 -7.56 11.94 6.22
CA PRO A 279 -8.42 11.70 7.38
C PRO A 279 -7.79 12.26 8.66
N LYS A 280 -8.64 12.55 9.64
CA LYS A 280 -8.20 12.92 10.99
C LYS A 280 -7.84 11.67 11.78
N VAL A 281 -6.67 11.68 12.39
CA VAL A 281 -6.13 10.55 13.16
C VAL A 281 -5.65 10.95 14.56
N ASP A 282 -6.13 12.09 15.07
CA ASP A 282 -5.72 12.57 16.41
C ASP A 282 -6.14 11.63 17.53
N GLN A 283 -7.36 11.12 17.43
CA GLN A 283 -7.94 10.13 18.34
C GLN A 283 -8.81 9.16 17.55
N ILE A 284 -8.58 7.88 17.71
CA ILE A 284 -9.38 6.83 17.08
C ILE A 284 -10.24 6.18 18.18
N PRO A 285 -11.59 6.26 18.08
CA PRO A 285 -12.48 5.64 19.06
C PRO A 285 -12.44 4.12 18.99
N ALA A 286 -12.74 3.47 20.09
CA ALA A 286 -12.88 2.02 20.18
C ALA A 286 -14.28 1.64 20.67
N VAL A 287 -14.85 0.60 20.09
CA VAL A 287 -16.12 0.01 20.47
C VAL A 287 -15.99 -1.50 20.59
N ARG A 288 -16.56 -2.11 21.64
CA ARG A 288 -16.59 -3.58 21.75
C ARG A 288 -17.47 -4.18 20.66
N PHE A 289 -17.12 -5.37 20.21
CA PHE A 289 -17.82 -6.11 19.16
C PHE A 289 -19.31 -6.30 19.45
N ASP A 290 -19.66 -6.72 20.67
CA ASP A 290 -21.05 -6.89 21.11
C ASP A 290 -21.83 -5.56 21.06
N LYS A 291 -21.22 -4.47 21.53
CA LYS A 291 -21.81 -3.13 21.47
C LYS A 291 -21.92 -2.59 20.03
N ALA A 292 -20.95 -2.88 19.17
CA ALA A 292 -21.04 -2.54 17.75
C ALA A 292 -22.22 -3.25 17.07
N LYS A 293 -22.47 -4.54 17.41
CA LYS A 293 -23.64 -5.30 16.93
C LYS A 293 -24.95 -4.70 17.43
N GLU A 294 -25.06 -4.38 18.71
CA GLU A 294 -26.23 -3.71 19.30
C GLU A 294 -26.51 -2.39 18.57
N LEU A 295 -25.50 -1.54 18.44
CA LEU A 295 -25.58 -0.25 17.76
C LEU A 295 -26.14 -0.35 16.34
N VAL A 296 -25.60 -1.29 15.54
CA VAL A 296 -26.05 -1.49 14.15
C VAL A 296 -27.49 -1.99 14.12
N SER A 297 -27.86 -2.90 15.04
CA SER A 297 -29.21 -3.42 15.14
C SER A 297 -30.22 -2.33 15.54
N GLU A 298 -29.91 -1.54 16.53
CA GLU A 298 -30.83 -0.52 17.08
C GLU A 298 -30.97 0.70 16.16
N LYS A 299 -29.83 1.28 15.73
CA LYS A 299 -29.85 2.52 14.94
C LYS A 299 -30.31 2.32 13.49
N TYR A 300 -29.93 1.20 12.87
CA TYR A 300 -30.22 0.96 11.47
C TYR A 300 -31.24 -0.17 11.23
N ASN A 301 -31.87 -0.67 12.30
CA ASN A 301 -32.82 -1.80 12.24
C ASN A 301 -32.26 -3.00 11.47
N ARG A 302 -30.94 -3.24 11.60
CA ARG A 302 -30.22 -4.32 10.94
C ARG A 302 -30.43 -5.64 11.68
N LYS A 303 -30.98 -6.63 11.02
CA LYS A 303 -31.08 -7.97 11.57
C LYS A 303 -29.69 -8.64 11.58
N ILE A 304 -29.17 -8.94 12.77
CA ILE A 304 -27.91 -9.67 12.95
C ILE A 304 -28.10 -11.12 12.48
N ARG A 305 -27.36 -11.55 11.48
CA ARG A 305 -27.38 -12.91 10.93
C ARG A 305 -26.23 -13.77 11.45
N ASN A 306 -25.05 -13.15 11.54
CA ASN A 306 -23.85 -13.80 12.07
C ASN A 306 -23.48 -13.15 13.43
N PRO A 307 -23.72 -13.83 14.57
CA PRO A 307 -23.42 -13.26 15.89
C PRO A 307 -21.91 -13.33 16.24
N TYR A 308 -21.08 -13.97 15.41
CA TYR A 308 -19.67 -14.22 15.71
C TYR A 308 -18.69 -13.39 14.87
N ASP A 309 -19.18 -12.70 13.85
CA ASP A 309 -18.35 -11.93 12.93
C ASP A 309 -19.09 -10.71 12.38
N LEU A 310 -18.38 -9.68 11.92
CA LEU A 310 -18.99 -8.56 11.22
C LEU A 310 -19.22 -8.93 9.75
N GLU A 311 -20.42 -8.69 9.26
CA GLU A 311 -20.70 -8.73 7.82
C GLU A 311 -20.25 -7.40 7.20
N PRO A 312 -19.86 -7.38 5.89
CA PRO A 312 -19.42 -6.15 5.22
C PRO A 312 -20.37 -4.97 5.33
N GLU A 313 -21.68 -5.23 5.35
CA GLU A 313 -22.70 -4.20 5.54
C GLU A 313 -22.66 -3.63 6.97
N GLU A 314 -22.39 -4.46 7.98
CA GLU A 314 -22.28 -4.04 9.38
C GLU A 314 -21.03 -3.18 9.59
N GLU A 315 -19.88 -3.57 8.99
CA GLU A 315 -18.68 -2.73 8.99
C GLU A 315 -18.98 -1.34 8.41
N ALA A 316 -19.65 -1.29 7.25
CA ALA A 316 -20.02 -0.03 6.61
C ALA A 316 -20.95 0.83 7.48
N LEU A 317 -21.93 0.22 8.15
CA LEU A 317 -22.84 0.91 9.05
C LEU A 317 -22.16 1.43 10.32
N ILE A 318 -21.20 0.68 10.88
CA ILE A 318 -20.37 1.13 12.00
C ILE A 318 -19.55 2.36 11.57
N GLY A 319 -18.81 2.27 10.45
CA GLY A 319 -18.04 3.39 9.92
C GLY A 319 -18.90 4.63 9.68
N ARG A 320 -20.08 4.44 9.09
CA ARG A 320 -21.05 5.51 8.87
C ARG A 320 -21.50 6.16 10.18
N TYR A 321 -21.84 5.36 11.19
CA TYR A 321 -22.24 5.87 12.51
C TYR A 321 -21.18 6.77 13.13
N PHE A 322 -19.94 6.30 13.18
CA PHE A 322 -18.84 7.06 13.78
C PHE A 322 -18.50 8.32 12.96
N LYS A 323 -18.68 8.29 11.64
CA LYS A 323 -18.53 9.48 10.80
C LYS A 323 -19.62 10.51 11.06
N GLU A 324 -20.88 10.09 11.14
CA GLU A 324 -22.03 10.98 11.37
C GLU A 324 -22.05 11.59 12.77
N GLU A 325 -21.78 10.78 13.82
CA GLU A 325 -21.92 11.23 15.21
C GLU A 325 -20.64 11.91 15.76
N TYR A 326 -19.45 11.46 15.32
CA TYR A 326 -18.18 11.88 15.90
C TYR A 326 -17.24 12.55 14.89
N ASN A 327 -17.60 12.58 13.62
CA ASN A 327 -16.77 13.09 12.51
C ASN A 327 -15.37 12.46 12.46
N VAL A 328 -15.28 11.16 12.72
CA VAL A 328 -14.06 10.36 12.62
C VAL A 328 -14.13 9.41 11.43
N ASP A 329 -12.98 9.07 10.86
CA ASP A 329 -12.86 8.22 9.68
C ASP A 329 -12.45 6.78 10.05
N PHE A 330 -11.86 6.62 11.24
CA PHE A 330 -11.37 5.36 11.77
C PHE A 330 -12.13 4.97 13.04
N VAL A 331 -12.30 3.66 13.24
CA VAL A 331 -12.83 3.11 14.50
C VAL A 331 -12.24 1.72 14.75
N PHE A 332 -11.76 1.49 15.96
CA PHE A 332 -11.39 0.16 16.42
C PHE A 332 -12.66 -0.59 16.88
N VAL A 333 -12.83 -1.82 16.37
CA VAL A 333 -13.79 -2.76 16.94
C VAL A 333 -12.98 -3.81 17.72
N THR A 334 -13.27 -3.95 19.02
CA THR A 334 -12.47 -4.76 19.93
C THR A 334 -13.24 -5.96 20.47
N HIS A 335 -12.53 -6.91 21.09
CA HIS A 335 -13.12 -8.08 21.76
C HIS A 335 -13.98 -8.93 20.83
N TYR A 336 -13.35 -9.41 19.75
CA TYR A 336 -14.05 -10.35 18.86
C TYR A 336 -14.25 -11.71 19.50
N PRO A 337 -15.30 -12.45 19.12
CA PRO A 337 -15.58 -13.78 19.65
C PRO A 337 -14.41 -14.76 19.44
N SER A 338 -14.00 -15.46 20.50
CA SER A 338 -12.86 -16.40 20.50
C SER A 338 -12.97 -17.49 19.42
N LYS A 339 -14.17 -17.91 19.06
CA LYS A 339 -14.42 -18.91 18.00
C LYS A 339 -13.97 -18.45 16.62
N LYS A 340 -13.88 -17.12 16.39
CA LYS A 340 -13.52 -16.53 15.10
C LYS A 340 -12.04 -16.16 14.99
N ARG A 341 -11.36 -15.93 16.10
CA ARG A 341 -9.96 -15.54 16.10
C ARG A 341 -9.03 -16.77 16.03
N PRO A 342 -7.79 -16.61 15.51
CA PRO A 342 -6.83 -17.70 15.44
C PRO A 342 -6.48 -18.28 16.82
N PHE A 343 -5.89 -19.49 16.83
CA PHE A 343 -5.56 -20.21 18.06
C PHE A 343 -4.60 -19.46 18.99
N TYR A 344 -3.76 -18.59 18.43
CA TYR A 344 -2.76 -17.83 19.18
C TYR A 344 -3.31 -16.56 19.83
N ALA A 345 -4.54 -16.16 19.53
CA ALA A 345 -5.16 -14.98 20.14
C ALA A 345 -5.49 -15.22 21.62
N MET A 346 -5.11 -14.25 22.47
CA MET A 346 -5.40 -14.28 23.90
C MET A 346 -6.90 -14.15 24.15
N ASP A 347 -7.49 -15.05 24.93
CA ASP A 347 -8.85 -14.88 25.41
C ASP A 347 -8.91 -13.79 26.48
N ASP A 348 -10.03 -13.06 26.55
CA ASP A 348 -10.28 -12.07 27.59
C ASP A 348 -10.38 -12.80 28.96
N PRO A 349 -9.52 -12.50 29.95
CA PRO A 349 -9.58 -13.12 31.27
C PRO A 349 -10.89 -12.88 32.04
N GLN A 350 -11.67 -11.88 31.63
CA GLN A 350 -12.96 -11.55 32.25
C GLN A 350 -14.13 -12.28 31.59
N ASP A 351 -14.02 -12.59 30.29
CA ASP A 351 -15.02 -13.34 29.53
C ASP A 351 -14.34 -14.10 28.37
N ASP A 352 -14.04 -15.37 28.57
CA ASP A 352 -13.33 -16.27 27.63
C ASP A 352 -14.07 -16.51 26.31
N LYS A 353 -15.31 -16.04 26.18
CA LYS A 353 -16.04 -16.03 24.90
C LYS A 353 -15.45 -15.05 23.91
N PHE A 354 -14.73 -14.04 24.40
CA PHE A 354 -14.09 -13.00 23.61
C PHE A 354 -12.56 -13.10 23.69
N THR A 355 -11.88 -12.38 22.80
CA THR A 355 -10.43 -12.27 22.77
C THR A 355 -9.99 -10.82 22.95
N LEU A 356 -8.77 -10.61 23.44
CA LEU A 356 -8.09 -9.31 23.48
C LEU A 356 -7.57 -8.99 22.07
N SER A 357 -8.48 -8.86 21.12
CA SER A 357 -8.20 -8.57 19.72
C SER A 357 -9.04 -7.41 19.20
N PHE A 358 -8.60 -6.86 18.09
CA PHE A 358 -9.29 -5.77 17.42
C PHE A 358 -9.17 -5.86 15.91
N ASP A 359 -10.08 -5.19 15.22
CA ASP A 359 -9.95 -4.79 13.82
C ASP A 359 -10.06 -3.27 13.75
N LEU A 360 -9.27 -2.63 12.86
CA LEU A 360 -9.41 -1.23 12.53
C LEU A 360 -10.26 -1.10 11.27
N LEU A 361 -11.35 -0.39 11.38
CA LEU A 361 -12.19 -0.01 10.24
C LEU A 361 -11.82 1.40 9.78
N PHE A 362 -11.53 1.56 8.49
CA PHE A 362 -11.35 2.85 7.82
C PHE A 362 -12.50 3.06 6.84
N HIS A 363 -13.30 4.11 7.03
CA HIS A 363 -14.55 4.35 6.30
C HIS A 363 -15.48 3.11 6.23
N GLY A 364 -15.50 2.31 7.32
CA GLY A 364 -16.32 1.11 7.37
C GLY A 364 -15.79 -0.09 6.58
N LEU A 365 -14.50 -0.12 6.29
CA LEU A 365 -13.80 -1.29 5.74
C LEU A 365 -12.69 -1.71 6.70
N GLU A 366 -12.65 -2.99 7.07
CA GLU A 366 -11.52 -3.58 7.79
C GLU A 366 -10.22 -3.43 6.99
N VAL A 367 -9.25 -2.70 7.55
CA VAL A 367 -7.90 -2.51 6.98
C VAL A 367 -6.83 -3.22 7.79
N THR A 368 -7.08 -3.48 9.08
CA THR A 368 -6.16 -4.12 10.03
C THR A 368 -6.86 -5.13 10.88
N THR A 369 -6.16 -6.21 11.21
CA THR A 369 -6.48 -7.13 12.30
C THR A 369 -5.29 -7.23 13.25
N GLY A 370 -5.54 -7.10 14.55
CA GLY A 370 -4.51 -7.16 15.57
C GLY A 370 -5.00 -7.70 16.91
N GLY A 371 -4.09 -7.74 17.88
CA GLY A 371 -4.42 -8.11 19.27
C GLY A 371 -3.26 -8.67 20.05
N GLN A 372 -3.53 -8.95 21.32
CA GLN A 372 -2.63 -9.66 22.23
C GLN A 372 -2.59 -11.15 21.92
N ARG A 373 -1.42 -11.75 22.10
CA ARG A 373 -1.19 -13.18 21.85
C ARG A 373 -1.08 -13.95 23.15
N ILE A 374 -1.39 -15.24 23.08
CA ILE A 374 -1.08 -16.14 24.18
C ILE A 374 0.44 -16.27 24.25
N HIS A 375 1.02 -15.94 25.41
CA HIS A 375 2.47 -16.05 25.64
C HIS A 375 2.85 -17.18 26.59
N ASP A 376 1.91 -17.71 27.37
CA ASP A 376 2.12 -18.90 28.19
C ASP A 376 2.07 -20.18 27.35
N TYR A 377 3.09 -21.03 27.47
CA TYR A 377 3.21 -22.27 26.71
C TYR A 377 2.05 -23.23 26.98
N ASN A 378 1.62 -23.39 28.26
CA ASN A 378 0.58 -24.35 28.62
C ASN A 378 -0.79 -23.87 28.14
N GLN A 379 -1.09 -22.57 28.22
CA GLN A 379 -2.29 -21.98 27.65
C GLN A 379 -2.34 -22.16 26.13
N LEU A 380 -1.21 -21.93 25.44
CA LEU A 380 -1.12 -22.09 24.00
C LEU A 380 -1.38 -23.55 23.58
N LYS A 381 -0.78 -24.52 24.28
CA LYS A 381 -1.03 -25.95 24.03
C LYS A 381 -2.49 -26.35 24.31
N ALA A 382 -3.07 -25.87 25.40
CA ALA A 382 -4.46 -26.10 25.72
C ALA A 382 -5.40 -25.55 24.61
N LYS A 383 -5.10 -24.36 24.07
CA LYS A 383 -5.87 -23.74 23.00
C LYS A 383 -5.74 -24.53 21.67
N ILE A 384 -4.54 -25.01 21.32
CA ILE A 384 -4.29 -25.87 20.16
C ILE A 384 -5.11 -27.16 20.28
N ALA A 385 -5.04 -27.83 21.43
CA ALA A 385 -5.78 -29.05 21.70
C ALA A 385 -7.31 -28.85 21.65
N ALA A 386 -7.82 -27.77 22.25
CA ALA A 386 -9.24 -27.42 22.23
C ALA A 386 -9.78 -27.20 20.82
N ARG A 387 -8.91 -26.82 19.88
CA ARG A 387 -9.25 -26.65 18.45
C ARG A 387 -8.98 -27.87 17.59
N SER A 388 -8.62 -29.00 18.21
CA SER A 388 -8.27 -30.24 17.51
C SER A 388 -7.21 -30.05 16.42
N MET A 389 -6.24 -29.16 16.67
CA MET A 389 -5.13 -28.91 15.76
C MET A 389 -3.96 -29.85 16.05
N GLU A 390 -3.32 -30.33 15.00
CA GLU A 390 -2.08 -31.11 15.12
C GLU A 390 -0.89 -30.18 15.40
N GLU A 391 0.07 -30.65 16.19
CA GLU A 391 1.31 -29.90 16.52
C GLU A 391 2.40 -30.13 15.47
N GLU A 392 2.25 -31.12 14.59
CA GLU A 392 3.23 -31.40 13.54
C GLU A 392 3.49 -30.17 12.65
N GLY A 393 4.77 -29.83 12.51
CA GLY A 393 5.22 -28.64 11.78
C GLY A 393 5.13 -27.33 12.58
N MET A 394 4.85 -27.40 13.89
CA MET A 394 4.86 -26.25 14.82
C MET A 394 5.94 -26.39 15.91
N GLU A 395 6.84 -27.35 15.80
CA GLU A 395 7.78 -27.69 16.86
C GLU A 395 8.65 -26.51 17.24
N GLN A 396 9.26 -25.83 16.28
CA GLN A 396 10.11 -24.64 16.55
C GLN A 396 9.32 -23.49 17.15
N TYR A 397 8.08 -23.28 16.66
CA TYR A 397 7.21 -22.25 17.21
C TYR A 397 6.87 -22.56 18.67
N LEU A 398 6.45 -23.78 18.99
CA LEU A 398 6.14 -24.20 20.37
C LEU A 398 7.37 -24.20 21.28
N ASP A 399 8.54 -24.59 20.78
CA ASP A 399 9.79 -24.54 21.55
C ASP A 399 10.15 -23.10 21.95
N THR A 400 9.86 -22.11 21.12
CA THR A 400 10.06 -20.70 21.49
C THR A 400 9.27 -20.34 22.75
N PHE A 401 7.99 -20.70 22.81
CA PHE A 401 7.14 -20.45 23.99
C PHE A 401 7.55 -21.26 25.20
N LYS A 402 7.98 -22.49 24.99
CA LYS A 402 8.46 -23.39 26.05
C LYS A 402 9.69 -22.84 26.79
N HIS A 403 10.50 -22.05 26.09
CA HIS A 403 11.71 -21.43 26.65
C HIS A 403 11.51 -19.99 27.11
N GLY A 404 10.30 -19.50 27.12
CA GLY A 404 9.90 -18.20 27.66
C GLY A 404 9.65 -17.15 26.59
N MET A 405 8.42 -16.61 26.60
CA MET A 405 7.99 -15.52 25.76
C MET A 405 7.41 -14.40 26.62
N PRO A 406 7.73 -13.12 26.37
CA PRO A 406 7.09 -12.02 27.07
C PRO A 406 5.62 -11.89 26.66
N PRO A 407 4.76 -11.23 27.46
CA PRO A 407 3.49 -10.73 26.97
C PRO A 407 3.73 -9.93 25.69
N HIS A 408 3.01 -10.29 24.60
CA HIS A 408 3.24 -9.69 23.31
C HIS A 408 1.95 -9.62 22.48
N GLY A 409 2.00 -8.79 21.49
CA GLY A 409 0.91 -8.61 20.53
C GLY A 409 1.39 -7.92 19.26
N GLY A 410 0.52 -7.85 18.29
CA GLY A 410 0.83 -7.22 17.02
C GLY A 410 -0.38 -7.21 16.10
N LEU A 411 -0.12 -6.81 14.87
CA LEU A 411 -1.15 -6.63 13.84
C LEU A 411 -0.64 -6.95 12.44
N GLY A 412 -1.57 -6.99 11.51
CA GLY A 412 -1.29 -6.99 10.07
C GLY A 412 -2.25 -6.03 9.37
N ILE A 413 -1.70 -5.10 8.59
CA ILE A 413 -2.42 -4.11 7.79
C ILE A 413 -2.37 -4.54 6.33
N GLY A 414 -3.52 -4.58 5.66
CA GLY A 414 -3.57 -4.76 4.20
C GLY A 414 -3.24 -3.46 3.49
N LEU A 415 -2.05 -3.34 2.88
CA LEU A 415 -1.58 -2.12 2.23
C LEU A 415 -2.54 -1.64 1.14
N GLU A 416 -3.03 -2.55 0.30
CA GLU A 416 -3.94 -2.22 -0.80
C GLU A 416 -5.30 -1.74 -0.30
N ARG A 417 -5.82 -2.32 0.80
CA ARG A 417 -7.07 -1.84 1.42
C ARG A 417 -6.90 -0.46 2.04
N LEU A 418 -5.81 -0.23 2.78
CA LEU A 418 -5.49 1.08 3.37
C LEU A 418 -5.32 2.14 2.27
N THR A 419 -4.57 1.80 1.21
CA THR A 419 -4.38 2.68 0.05
C THR A 419 -5.70 2.96 -0.66
N MET A 420 -6.50 1.94 -0.94
CA MET A 420 -7.81 2.06 -1.60
C MET A 420 -8.72 3.03 -0.87
N GLN A 421 -8.83 2.89 0.45
CA GLN A 421 -9.67 3.76 1.28
C GLN A 421 -9.15 5.20 1.31
N LEU A 422 -7.84 5.38 1.41
CA LEU A 422 -7.23 6.72 1.40
C LEU A 422 -7.43 7.44 0.05
N LEU A 423 -7.42 6.69 -1.05
CA LEU A 423 -7.68 7.19 -2.40
C LEU A 423 -9.18 7.41 -2.68
N GLY A 424 -10.08 6.89 -1.86
CA GLY A 424 -11.52 6.88 -2.13
C GLY A 424 -11.92 5.99 -3.30
N GLU A 425 -11.13 4.94 -3.59
CA GLU A 425 -11.41 3.99 -4.66
C GLU A 425 -12.39 2.90 -4.18
N GLU A 426 -13.24 2.42 -5.10
CA GLU A 426 -14.24 1.40 -4.78
C GLU A 426 -13.73 -0.04 -4.96
N ASN A 427 -12.58 -0.22 -5.59
CA ASN A 427 -12.05 -1.54 -5.95
C ASN A 427 -10.56 -1.64 -5.61
N VAL A 428 -10.22 -2.63 -4.81
CA VAL A 428 -8.84 -2.85 -4.32
C VAL A 428 -7.81 -3.04 -5.46
N ARG A 429 -8.26 -3.45 -6.65
CA ARG A 429 -7.40 -3.56 -7.84
C ARG A 429 -6.88 -2.22 -8.34
N GLU A 430 -7.57 -1.12 -8.04
CA GLU A 430 -7.06 0.24 -8.34
C GLU A 430 -5.83 0.59 -7.49
N ALA A 431 -5.72 0.01 -6.30
CA ALA A 431 -4.62 0.19 -5.36
C ALA A 431 -3.55 -0.92 -5.42
N CYS A 432 -3.61 -1.80 -6.41
CA CYS A 432 -2.61 -2.84 -6.66
C CYS A 432 -1.93 -2.64 -8.01
N LEU A 433 -0.59 -2.71 -8.05
CA LEU A 433 0.15 -2.55 -9.31
C LEU A 433 -0.22 -3.63 -10.32
N PHE A 434 -0.13 -4.89 -9.92
CA PHE A 434 -0.46 -6.04 -10.73
C PHE A 434 -1.30 -7.02 -9.89
N PRO A 435 -2.63 -6.83 -9.82
CA PRO A 435 -3.47 -7.63 -8.93
C PRO A 435 -3.51 -9.10 -9.34
N ARG A 436 -3.51 -9.96 -8.31
CA ARG A 436 -3.79 -11.39 -8.45
C ARG A 436 -5.14 -11.70 -7.83
N ASP A 437 -6.01 -12.28 -8.63
CA ASP A 437 -7.34 -12.74 -8.22
C ASP A 437 -7.71 -14.03 -8.97
N LEU A 438 -8.94 -14.52 -8.80
CA LEU A 438 -9.40 -15.76 -9.45
C LEU A 438 -9.23 -15.79 -10.97
N ASN A 439 -9.23 -14.63 -11.63
CA ASN A 439 -9.24 -14.53 -13.09
C ASN A 439 -7.95 -13.94 -13.67
N ARG A 440 -7.08 -13.38 -12.81
CA ARG A 440 -5.89 -12.66 -13.25
C ARG A 440 -4.64 -13.24 -12.60
N LEU A 441 -3.82 -13.89 -13.41
CA LEU A 441 -2.53 -14.47 -13.04
C LEU A 441 -1.36 -13.80 -13.76
N GLU A 442 -1.60 -13.30 -14.96
CA GLU A 442 -0.60 -12.61 -15.78
C GLU A 442 -0.65 -11.09 -15.58
N PRO A 443 0.49 -10.40 -15.84
CA PRO A 443 0.53 -8.94 -15.85
C PRO A 443 -0.41 -8.32 -16.86
#